data_6435193df7f1585ca976f0e9867846ab
#
_entry.id   6435193df7f1585ca976f0e9867846ab
#
_cell.length_a   1.000
_cell.length_b   1.000
_cell.length_c   1.000
_cell.angle_alpha   90.00
_cell.angle_beta   90.00
_cell.angle_gamma   90.00
#
_symmetry.space_group_name_H-M   'P 1'
#
loop_
_entity.id
_entity.type
_entity.pdbx_description
1 polymer ?
#
loop_
_entity_poly.entity_id
_entity_poly.type
_entity_poly.pdbx_seq_one_letter_code
_entity_poly.pdbx_strand_id
1 'polypeptide(L)'
;MKLNLTQLLTSFMMLCFVFSFAQEKTVSGKVTDQNGAPLPGVSVLVVGTTTGTQSDFDGLYSISVAQGATLRFSYIGQKTQDVVVGSSNTIDVQLAEDAQALEEVIVTG
;
A
#
# COMPACT_ATOMS: atom_id res chain seq x y z
N MET A 1 -23.92 32.84 28.24
CA MET A 1 -23.85 33.36 26.88
C MET A 1 -22.44 33.32 26.32
N LYS A 2 -21.49 33.74 27.12
CA LYS A 2 -20.09 33.75 26.68
C LYS A 2 -19.47 32.37 26.50
N LEU A 3 -20.08 31.35 27.11
CA LEU A 3 -19.60 29.99 27.03
C LEU A 3 -19.83 29.32 25.65
N ASN A 4 -20.75 29.87 24.88
CA ASN A 4 -21.15 29.25 23.63
C ASN A 4 -20.05 29.27 22.58
N LEU A 5 -19.25 30.33 22.55
CA LEU A 5 -18.18 30.44 21.57
C LEU A 5 -17.08 29.41 21.82
N THR A 6 -16.71 29.22 23.08
CA THR A 6 -15.69 28.23 23.46
C THR A 6 -16.17 26.82 23.18
N GLN A 7 -17.43 26.54 23.46
CA GLN A 7 -18.02 25.23 23.19
C GLN A 7 -18.09 24.94 21.71
N LEU A 8 -18.40 25.91 20.89
CA LEU A 8 -18.42 25.77 19.45
C LEU A 8 -17.04 25.46 18.89
N LEU A 9 -16.01 26.11 19.39
CA LEU A 9 -14.64 25.89 18.98
C LEU A 9 -14.18 24.49 19.36
N THR A 10 -14.48 24.06 20.56
CA THR A 10 -14.13 22.72 21.02
C THR A 10 -14.82 21.65 20.19
N SER A 11 -16.09 21.84 19.90
CA SER A 11 -16.87 20.92 19.08
C SER A 11 -16.32 20.83 17.66
N PHE A 12 -15.91 21.94 17.11
CA PHE A 12 -15.32 22.00 15.78
C PHE A 12 -13.99 21.22 15.72
N MET A 13 -13.16 21.37 16.72
CA MET A 13 -11.90 20.65 16.81
C MET A 13 -12.09 19.16 16.89
N MET A 14 -13.06 18.72 17.67
CA MET A 14 -13.41 17.30 17.76
C MET A 14 -13.87 16.72 16.45
N LEU A 15 -14.64 17.49 15.69
CA LEU A 15 -15.14 17.07 14.41
C LEU A 15 -14.00 16.85 13.41
N CYS A 16 -12.98 17.68 13.45
CA CYS A 16 -11.81 17.53 12.58
C CYS A 16 -11.06 16.22 12.83
N PHE A 17 -10.96 15.81 14.08
CA PHE A 17 -10.30 14.55 14.41
C PHE A 17 -11.06 13.34 13.87
N VAL A 18 -12.38 13.38 13.91
CA VAL A 18 -13.20 12.28 13.40
C VAL A 18 -12.98 12.10 11.89
N PHE A 19 -12.88 13.19 11.15
CA PHE A 19 -12.65 13.11 9.72
C PHE A 19 -11.30 12.50 9.36
N SER A 20 -10.27 12.74 10.18
CA SER A 20 -8.94 12.19 9.93
C SER A 20 -8.92 10.66 9.96
N PHE A 21 -9.71 10.06 10.83
CA PHE A 21 -9.75 8.60 10.95
C PHE A 21 -10.65 7.93 9.93
N ALA A 22 -11.56 8.67 9.32
CA ALA A 22 -12.55 8.12 8.41
C ALA A 22 -11.99 7.83 7.02
N GLN A 23 -10.73 8.15 6.73
CA GLN A 23 -10.17 8.06 5.39
C GLN A 23 -9.47 6.73 5.09
N GLU A 24 -9.25 5.90 6.08
CA GLU A 24 -8.64 4.60 5.85
C GLU A 24 -9.65 3.61 5.30
N LYS A 25 -9.19 2.79 4.36
CA LYS A 25 -10.01 1.75 3.77
C LYS A 25 -9.17 0.50 3.57
N THR A 26 -9.83 -0.62 3.30
CA THR A 26 -9.15 -1.88 3.01
C THR A 26 -8.96 -2.00 1.50
N VAL A 27 -7.71 -2.13 1.08
CA VAL A 27 -7.34 -2.41 -0.30
C VAL A 27 -6.89 -3.85 -0.38
N SER A 28 -7.36 -4.57 -1.38
CA SER A 28 -6.98 -5.95 -1.62
C SER A 28 -6.69 -6.15 -3.09
N GLY A 29 -6.05 -7.27 -3.41
CA GLY A 29 -5.73 -7.58 -4.79
C GLY A 29 -4.84 -8.80 -4.88
N LYS A 30 -4.35 -9.04 -6.10
CA LYS A 30 -3.52 -10.20 -6.40
C LYS A 30 -2.21 -9.72 -6.99
N VAL A 31 -1.10 -10.32 -6.54
CA VAL A 31 0.23 -10.05 -7.07
C VAL A 31 0.65 -11.25 -7.91
N THR A 32 1.05 -10.99 -9.15
CA THR A 32 1.49 -12.03 -10.08
C THR A 32 2.84 -11.67 -10.66
N ASP A 33 3.52 -12.68 -11.24
CA ASP A 33 4.72 -12.43 -12.01
C ASP A 33 4.35 -12.08 -13.45
N GLN A 34 5.37 -11.90 -14.30
CA GLN A 34 5.13 -11.50 -15.69
C GLN A 34 4.45 -12.59 -16.52
N ASN A 35 4.42 -13.81 -16.04
CA ASN A 35 3.73 -14.93 -16.67
C ASN A 35 2.31 -15.12 -16.14
N GLY A 36 1.89 -14.30 -15.20
CA GLY A 36 0.57 -14.39 -14.61
C GLY A 36 0.47 -15.37 -13.44
N ALA A 37 1.57 -15.95 -13.01
CA ALA A 37 1.56 -16.87 -11.88
C ALA A 37 1.49 -16.10 -10.55
N PRO A 38 0.71 -16.56 -9.57
CA PRO A 38 0.63 -15.87 -8.29
C PRO A 38 1.96 -15.92 -7.54
N LEU A 39 2.31 -14.80 -6.90
CA LEU A 39 3.55 -14.68 -6.13
C LEU A 39 3.22 -14.65 -4.64
N PRO A 40 3.54 -15.72 -3.90
CA PRO A 40 3.38 -15.71 -2.44
C PRO A 40 4.55 -15.02 -1.77
N GLY A 41 4.28 -14.37 -0.64
CA GLY A 41 5.33 -13.74 0.16
C GLY A 41 5.81 -12.41 -0.35
N VAL A 42 5.08 -11.77 -1.27
CA VAL A 42 5.41 -10.42 -1.73
C VAL A 42 5.18 -9.43 -0.60
N SER A 43 6.18 -8.59 -0.35
CA SER A 43 6.06 -7.55 0.66
C SER A 43 5.25 -6.39 0.11
N VAL A 44 4.21 -5.98 0.84
CA VAL A 44 3.38 -4.84 0.51
C VAL A 44 3.52 -3.84 1.65
N LEU A 45 4.11 -2.69 1.38
CA LEU A 45 4.42 -1.69 2.39
C LEU A 45 3.77 -0.36 2.04
N VAL A 46 3.19 0.31 3.04
CA VAL A 46 2.73 1.68 2.88
C VAL A 46 3.93 2.60 3.03
N VAL A 47 4.30 3.28 1.95
CA VAL A 47 5.51 4.11 1.91
C VAL A 47 5.45 5.21 2.96
N GLY A 48 6.53 5.40 3.68
CA GLY A 48 6.60 6.40 4.74
C GLY A 48 6.09 5.92 6.09
N THR A 49 5.68 4.66 6.19
CA THR A 49 5.18 4.07 7.44
C THR A 49 5.82 2.71 7.65
N THR A 50 5.52 2.11 8.81
CA THR A 50 5.92 0.73 9.11
C THR A 50 4.78 -0.27 8.85
N THR A 51 3.66 0.20 8.32
CA THR A 51 2.51 -0.65 8.04
C THR A 51 2.75 -1.46 6.78
N GLY A 52 2.58 -2.77 6.87
CA GLY A 52 2.80 -3.65 5.73
C GLY A 52 2.14 -4.99 5.91
N THR A 53 2.09 -5.75 4.83
CA THR A 53 1.56 -7.11 4.81
C THR A 53 2.31 -7.91 3.76
N GLN A 54 1.96 -9.19 3.61
CA GLN A 54 2.53 -10.06 2.59
C GLN A 54 1.42 -10.77 1.86
N SER A 55 1.68 -11.13 0.60
CA SER A 55 0.74 -11.93 -0.16
C SER A 55 0.73 -13.38 0.33
N ASP A 56 -0.40 -14.03 0.20
CA ASP A 56 -0.56 -15.42 0.59
C ASP A 56 -0.16 -16.37 -0.56
N PHE A 57 -0.44 -17.65 -0.39
CA PHE A 57 -0.08 -18.67 -1.40
C PHE A 57 -0.74 -18.45 -2.75
N ASP A 58 -1.87 -17.77 -2.78
CA ASP A 58 -2.58 -17.46 -4.01
C ASP A 58 -2.20 -16.09 -4.57
N GLY A 59 -1.22 -15.42 -3.94
CA GLY A 59 -0.80 -14.09 -4.33
C GLY A 59 -1.73 -12.99 -3.86
N LEU A 60 -2.68 -13.32 -3.01
CA LEU A 60 -3.67 -12.34 -2.53
C LEU A 60 -3.14 -11.58 -1.32
N TYR A 61 -3.42 -10.29 -1.27
CA TYR A 61 -3.05 -9.45 -0.14
C TYR A 61 -4.23 -8.56 0.26
N SER A 62 -4.18 -8.07 1.48
CA SER A 62 -5.18 -7.13 2.00
C SER A 62 -4.49 -6.21 2.99
N ILE A 63 -4.70 -4.91 2.85
CA ILE A 63 -4.04 -3.93 3.69
C ILE A 63 -4.97 -2.75 3.95
N SER A 64 -4.92 -2.21 5.17
CA SER A 64 -5.69 -1.03 5.55
C SER A 64 -4.84 0.20 5.28
N VAL A 65 -5.34 1.14 4.48
CA VAL A 65 -4.55 2.26 3.99
C VAL A 65 -5.46 3.44 3.63
N ALA A 66 -4.92 4.65 3.71
CA ALA A 66 -5.65 5.85 3.31
C ALA A 66 -5.58 6.03 1.79
N GLN A 67 -6.65 6.57 1.23
CA GLN A 67 -6.65 6.96 -0.19
C GLN A 67 -5.58 8.04 -0.42
N GLY A 68 -4.82 7.88 -1.50
CA GLY A 68 -3.70 8.77 -1.81
C GLY A 68 -2.36 8.27 -1.32
N ALA A 69 -2.35 7.24 -0.47
CA ALA A 69 -1.11 6.62 -0.02
C ALA A 69 -0.47 5.82 -1.15
N THR A 70 0.81 5.54 -1.00
CA THR A 70 1.56 4.75 -1.98
C THR A 70 1.87 3.38 -1.38
N LEU A 71 1.55 2.33 -2.10
CA LEU A 71 1.91 0.96 -1.75
C LEU A 71 3.15 0.54 -2.51
N ARG A 72 4.10 -0.05 -1.82
CA ARG A 72 5.33 -0.56 -2.43
C ARG A 72 5.32 -2.08 -2.38
N PHE A 73 5.40 -2.68 -3.57
CA PHE A 73 5.44 -4.13 -3.73
C PHE A 73 6.87 -4.55 -4.03
N SER A 74 7.43 -5.44 -3.22
CA SER A 74 8.79 -5.92 -3.42
C SER A 74 8.87 -7.42 -3.21
N TYR A 75 9.73 -8.06 -4.01
CA TYR A 75 9.94 -9.50 -3.96
C TYR A 75 11.32 -9.81 -4.52
N ILE A 76 11.93 -10.88 -4.02
CA ILE A 76 13.26 -11.29 -4.49
C ILE A 76 13.22 -11.61 -5.97
N GLY A 77 14.15 -11.01 -6.74
CA GLY A 77 14.26 -11.25 -8.17
C GLY A 77 13.29 -10.46 -9.02
N GLN A 78 12.47 -9.63 -8.42
CA GLN A 78 11.50 -8.81 -9.12
C GLN A 78 11.78 -7.32 -8.90
N LYS A 79 11.42 -6.50 -9.87
CA LYS A 79 11.53 -5.06 -9.71
C LYS A 79 10.49 -4.55 -8.71
N THR A 80 10.93 -3.68 -7.81
CA THR A 80 10.03 -3.01 -6.87
C THR A 80 9.07 -2.11 -7.64
N GLN A 81 7.79 -2.17 -7.28
CA GLN A 81 6.76 -1.37 -7.94
C GLN A 81 5.96 -0.59 -6.91
N ASP A 82 5.77 0.70 -7.18
CA ASP A 82 4.97 1.59 -6.34
C ASP A 82 3.65 1.88 -7.04
N VAL A 83 2.56 1.82 -6.28
CA VAL A 83 1.21 2.08 -6.79
C VAL A 83 0.51 3.04 -5.84
N VAL A 84 -0.05 4.12 -6.38
CA VAL A 84 -0.82 5.08 -5.58
C VAL A 84 -2.24 4.57 -5.42
N VAL A 85 -2.75 4.58 -4.19
CA VAL A 85 -4.11 4.14 -3.88
C VAL A 85 -5.09 5.22 -4.31
N GLY A 86 -5.95 4.88 -5.26
CA GLY A 86 -7.01 5.75 -5.74
C GLY A 86 -8.34 5.44 -5.08
N SER A 87 -9.41 5.63 -5.81
CA SER A 87 -10.77 5.35 -5.32
C SER A 87 -11.12 3.86 -5.33
N SER A 88 -10.36 3.04 -6.05
CA SER A 88 -10.61 1.61 -6.12
C SER A 88 -10.14 0.90 -4.86
N ASN A 89 -10.90 -0.10 -4.43
CA ASN A 89 -10.53 -0.95 -3.29
C ASN A 89 -9.80 -2.21 -3.73
N THR A 90 -9.64 -2.42 -5.03
CA THR A 90 -8.94 -3.57 -5.58
C THR A 90 -7.79 -3.09 -6.45
N ILE A 91 -6.58 -3.56 -6.13
CA ILE A 91 -5.37 -3.22 -6.88
C ILE A 91 -4.62 -4.51 -7.17
N ASP A 92 -4.68 -4.96 -8.41
CA ASP A 92 -3.92 -6.12 -8.87
C ASP A 92 -2.59 -5.62 -9.45
N VAL A 93 -1.50 -6.33 -9.10
CA VAL A 93 -0.15 -5.90 -9.47
C VAL A 93 0.55 -7.05 -10.16
N GLN A 94 1.20 -6.75 -11.28
CA GLN A 94 2.07 -7.69 -11.98
C GLN A 94 3.50 -7.20 -11.83
N LEU A 95 4.36 -8.00 -11.22
CA LEU A 95 5.76 -7.65 -11.03
C LEU A 95 6.59 -8.16 -12.21
N ALA A 96 7.56 -7.37 -12.61
CA ALA A 96 8.47 -7.72 -13.69
C ALA A 96 9.79 -8.23 -13.10
N GLU A 97 10.45 -9.11 -13.81
CA GLU A 97 11.77 -9.61 -13.45
C GLU A 97 12.78 -8.47 -13.38
N ASP A 98 13.66 -8.53 -12.37
CA ASP A 98 14.73 -7.57 -12.23
C ASP A 98 15.93 -8.02 -13.09
N ALA A 99 15.92 -7.61 -14.32
CA ALA A 99 16.98 -7.99 -15.28
C ALA A 99 18.35 -7.39 -14.91
N GLN A 100 18.36 -6.28 -14.17
CA GLN A 100 19.61 -5.66 -13.76
C GLN A 100 20.37 -6.49 -12.74
N ALA A 101 19.65 -7.13 -11.83
CA ALA A 101 20.29 -8.00 -10.85
C ALA A 101 21.00 -9.16 -11.53
N LEU A 102 20.40 -9.70 -12.58
CA LEU A 102 21.01 -10.79 -13.35
C LEU A 102 22.21 -10.31 -14.15
N GLU A 103 22.14 -9.12 -14.71
CA GLU A 103 23.26 -8.54 -15.48
C GLU A 103 24.46 -8.28 -14.58
N GLU A 104 24.26 -7.80 -13.38
CA GLU A 104 25.36 -7.59 -12.44
C GLU A 104 26.11 -8.87 -12.14
N VAL A 105 25.39 -9.96 -11.96
CA VAL A 105 26.01 -11.26 -11.69
C VAL A 105 26.82 -11.72 -12.88
N ILE A 106 26.36 -11.50 -14.10
CA ILE A 106 27.06 -11.89 -15.32
C ILE A 106 28.31 -11.05 -15.51
N VAL A 107 28.25 -9.75 -15.26
CA VAL A 107 29.38 -8.84 -15.47
C VAL A 107 30.51 -9.10 -14.49
N THR A 108 30.18 -9.43 -13.25
CA THR A 108 31.19 -9.70 -12.24
C THR A 108 31.78 -11.11 -12.32
N GLY A 109 31.12 -11.96 -13.02
CA GLY A 109 31.59 -13.33 -13.24
C GLY A 109 32.61 -13.39 -14.33
#